data_bcf6ce7a80b78f43623972ccb93b05f6
#
_entry.id   bcf6ce7a80b78f43623972ccb93b05f6
#
_cell.length_a   1.000
_cell.length_b   1.000
_cell.length_c   1.000
_cell.angle_alpha   90.00
_cell.angle_beta   90.00
_cell.angle_gamma   90.00
#
_symmetry.space_group_name_H-M   'P 1'
#
loop_
_entity.id
_entity.type
_entity.pdbx_description
1 polymer ?
#
loop_
_entity_poly.entity_id
_entity_poly.type
_entity_poly.pdbx_seq_one_letter_code
_entity_poly.pdbx_strand_id
1 'polypeptide(L)'
;MSQIKYQKDGPTDRSYWIIPDKLAAGAYPGKKGSGTINIRPEVLQQLLDSGVDTFINLTEDEPGGGDQFLEMYDPFLTDQCLVDRYPIVDVSIPTEEFMVTILDAIDQHLSEGKVPYIHCWGGIGRTGTVVGCWLIRHGKATADDVMAVIADLRVADRGAGHRLSPETAEQRAFVQAWAEVESGPR
;
A
#
# COMPACT_ATOMS: atom_id res chain seq x y z
N MET A 1 -10.94 -8.28 21.61
CA MET A 1 -10.74 -7.57 20.34
C MET A 1 -10.02 -6.27 20.65
N SER A 2 -8.74 -6.15 20.30
CA SER A 2 -7.98 -4.91 20.46
C SER A 2 -8.48 -3.92 19.43
N GLN A 3 -9.12 -2.84 19.86
CA GLN A 3 -9.46 -1.73 18.95
C GLN A 3 -8.14 -1.19 18.36
N ILE A 4 -8.00 -1.26 17.04
CA ILE A 4 -6.93 -0.55 16.33
C ILE A 4 -7.14 0.92 16.65
N LYS A 5 -6.22 1.54 17.41
CA LYS A 5 -6.20 3.00 17.56
C LYS A 5 -5.75 3.58 16.24
N TYR A 6 -6.70 4.04 15.42
CA TYR A 6 -6.40 4.73 14.18
C TYR A 6 -5.61 6.01 14.49
N GLN A 7 -4.40 6.10 13.97
CA GLN A 7 -3.65 7.36 13.99
C GLN A 7 -4.33 8.33 13.03
N LYS A 8 -4.63 9.53 13.49
CA LYS A 8 -5.30 10.57 12.68
C LYS A 8 -4.42 11.09 11.54
N ASP A 9 -3.11 10.91 11.62
CA ASP A 9 -2.13 11.39 10.66
C ASP A 9 -1.31 10.22 10.14
N GLY A 10 -1.11 10.17 8.83
CA GLY A 10 -0.18 9.26 8.18
C GLY A 10 1.25 9.85 8.15
N PRO A 11 2.22 9.10 7.62
CA PRO A 11 3.59 9.61 7.40
C PRO A 11 3.64 10.87 6.54
N THR A 12 2.71 11.01 5.60
CA THR A 12 2.51 12.19 4.75
C THR A 12 1.03 12.49 4.58
N ASP A 13 0.69 13.61 3.96
CA ASP A 13 -0.69 13.96 3.62
C ASP A 13 -1.36 12.99 2.62
N ARG A 14 -0.59 12.09 1.99
CA ARG A 14 -1.06 11.12 1.00
C ARG A 14 -0.83 9.67 1.43
N SER A 15 -0.74 9.44 2.74
CA SER A 15 -0.49 8.11 3.30
C SER A 15 -1.21 7.90 4.64
N TYR A 16 -1.19 6.67 5.11
CA TYR A 16 -1.78 6.25 6.38
C TYR A 16 -1.00 5.08 6.98
N TRP A 17 -1.07 4.94 8.30
CA TRP A 17 -0.54 3.77 9.00
C TRP A 17 -1.56 2.64 9.02
N ILE A 18 -1.13 1.43 8.65
CA ILE A 18 -1.87 0.17 8.87
C ILE A 18 -1.54 -0.36 10.26
N ILE A 19 -0.26 -0.33 10.61
CA ILE A 19 0.25 -0.53 11.98
C ILE A 19 1.09 0.69 12.31
N PRO A 20 0.77 1.45 13.39
CA PRO A 20 1.53 2.62 13.79
C PRO A 20 3.02 2.34 13.85
N ASP A 21 3.82 3.18 13.19
CA ASP A 21 5.28 3.16 13.15
C ASP A 21 5.92 1.86 12.61
N LYS A 22 5.11 0.96 11.98
CA LYS A 22 5.60 -0.34 11.50
C LYS A 22 5.19 -0.68 10.07
N LEU A 23 3.98 -0.33 9.64
CA LEU A 23 3.48 -0.62 8.30
C LEU A 23 2.61 0.52 7.82
N ALA A 24 3.01 1.15 6.74
CA ALA A 24 2.26 2.23 6.13
C ALA A 24 1.86 1.92 4.69
N ALA A 25 0.88 2.67 4.19
CA ALA A 25 0.47 2.61 2.80
C ALA A 25 0.03 3.99 2.30
N GLY A 26 0.01 4.16 0.97
CA GLY A 26 -0.45 5.42 0.41
C GLY A 26 -0.16 5.58 -1.08
N ALA A 27 -0.07 6.84 -1.50
CA ALA A 27 0.25 7.22 -2.86
C ALA A 27 1.74 7.04 -3.17
N TYR A 28 2.10 7.18 -4.44
CA TYR A 28 3.48 7.10 -4.92
C TYR A 28 4.41 7.99 -4.08
N PRO A 29 5.59 7.51 -3.66
CA PRO A 29 6.52 8.26 -2.82
C PRO A 29 6.86 9.63 -3.40
N GLY A 30 6.83 10.65 -2.56
CA GLY A 30 7.05 12.04 -3.01
C GLY A 30 5.87 12.71 -3.69
N LYS A 31 4.72 12.04 -3.82
CA LYS A 31 3.51 12.62 -4.42
C LYS A 31 2.80 13.58 -3.47
N LYS A 32 2.56 14.83 -3.96
CA LYS A 32 1.84 15.87 -3.23
C LYS A 32 0.50 16.17 -3.89
N GLY A 33 -0.53 15.58 -3.73
CA GLY A 33 -1.83 15.87 -4.36
C GLY A 33 -2.15 14.93 -5.54
N SER A 34 -3.31 15.13 -6.15
CA SER A 34 -3.75 14.35 -7.30
C SER A 34 -3.06 14.82 -8.58
N GLY A 35 -2.74 13.87 -9.49
CA GLY A 35 -2.18 14.20 -10.81
C GLY A 35 -0.71 14.63 -10.85
N THR A 36 -0.01 14.66 -9.72
CA THR A 36 1.43 14.96 -9.69
C THR A 36 2.23 13.73 -10.13
N ILE A 37 3.08 13.90 -11.13
CA ILE A 37 3.98 12.85 -11.65
C ILE A 37 5.43 13.04 -11.22
N ASN A 38 5.79 14.24 -10.78
CA ASN A 38 7.14 14.57 -10.35
C ASN A 38 7.30 14.34 -8.84
N ILE A 39 8.47 13.85 -8.46
CA ILE A 39 8.83 13.66 -7.05
C ILE A 39 8.99 15.02 -6.37
N ARG A 40 8.45 15.11 -5.16
CA ARG A 40 8.71 16.19 -4.21
C ARG A 40 9.65 15.67 -3.14
N PRO A 41 10.94 16.04 -3.19
CA PRO A 41 11.94 15.51 -2.26
C PRO A 41 11.55 15.70 -0.79
N GLU A 42 10.91 16.83 -0.46
CA GLU A 42 10.45 17.11 0.90
C GLU A 42 9.32 16.17 1.38
N VAL A 43 8.48 15.67 0.47
CA VAL A 43 7.43 14.70 0.80
C VAL A 43 8.01 13.30 0.94
N LEU A 44 8.97 12.94 0.08
CA LEU A 44 9.70 11.69 0.21
C LEU A 44 10.49 11.67 1.53
N GLN A 45 11.14 12.78 1.88
CA GLN A 45 11.87 12.90 3.15
C GLN A 45 10.95 12.69 4.37
N GLN A 46 9.70 13.15 4.33
CA GLN A 46 8.73 12.88 5.40
C GLN A 46 8.47 11.38 5.60
N LEU A 47 8.42 10.58 4.51
CA LEU A 47 8.33 9.12 4.64
C LEU A 47 9.56 8.56 5.35
N LEU A 48 10.76 8.96 4.94
CA LEU A 48 12.02 8.51 5.54
C LEU A 48 12.13 8.92 7.02
N ASP A 49 11.79 10.17 7.34
CA ASP A 49 11.81 10.70 8.72
C ASP A 49 10.80 9.99 9.63
N SER A 50 9.73 9.41 9.07
CA SER A 50 8.77 8.59 9.80
C SER A 50 9.24 7.16 10.07
N GLY A 51 10.44 6.81 9.60
CA GLY A 51 11.06 5.50 9.79
C GLY A 51 10.84 4.52 8.63
N VAL A 52 10.11 4.90 7.57
CA VAL A 52 9.97 4.06 6.36
C VAL A 52 11.34 3.81 5.74
N ASP A 53 11.70 2.55 5.55
CA ASP A 53 12.97 2.12 4.98
C ASP A 53 12.84 1.08 3.85
N THR A 54 11.60 0.62 3.60
CA THR A 54 11.31 -0.40 2.60
C THR A 54 10.08 0.01 1.80
N PHE A 55 10.16 -0.04 0.48
CA PHE A 55 9.08 0.36 -0.41
C PHE A 55 8.57 -0.86 -1.18
N ILE A 56 7.28 -1.18 -1.02
CA ILE A 56 6.57 -2.21 -1.78
C ILE A 56 5.86 -1.51 -2.94
N ASN A 57 6.55 -1.50 -4.08
CA ASN A 57 6.12 -0.77 -5.27
C ASN A 57 5.24 -1.67 -6.15
N LEU A 58 3.97 -1.29 -6.28
CA LEU A 58 2.96 -2.02 -7.06
C LEU A 58 2.76 -1.42 -8.47
N THR A 59 3.56 -0.41 -8.85
CA THR A 59 3.44 0.23 -10.17
C THR A 59 4.32 -0.46 -11.21
N GLU A 60 4.04 -0.17 -12.46
CA GLU A 60 4.86 -0.53 -13.62
C GLU A 60 5.69 0.70 -14.05
N ASP A 61 6.41 1.33 -13.10
CA ASP A 61 7.14 2.59 -13.29
C ASP A 61 8.49 2.44 -14.04
N GLU A 62 8.95 1.22 -14.26
CA GLU A 62 10.15 0.95 -15.04
C GLU A 62 9.95 1.24 -16.54
N PRO A 63 11.02 1.49 -17.30
CA PRO A 63 10.94 1.73 -18.74
C PRO A 63 10.21 0.62 -19.49
N GLY A 64 9.16 0.99 -20.23
CA GLY A 64 8.30 0.05 -20.95
C GLY A 64 7.05 -0.39 -20.19
N GLY A 65 6.95 -0.07 -18.90
CA GLY A 65 5.76 -0.34 -18.10
C GLY A 65 4.62 0.65 -18.33
N GLY A 66 3.42 0.29 -17.86
CA GLY A 66 2.21 1.11 -17.99
C GLY A 66 2.29 2.45 -17.24
N ASP A 67 3.06 2.49 -16.17
CA ASP A 67 3.26 3.67 -15.32
C ASP A 67 4.60 4.39 -15.59
N GLN A 68 5.29 4.12 -16.71
CA GLN A 68 6.59 4.70 -17.07
C GLN A 68 6.62 6.23 -17.15
N PHE A 69 5.46 6.89 -17.10
CA PHE A 69 5.35 8.34 -17.05
C PHE A 69 5.66 8.93 -15.67
N LEU A 70 5.75 8.08 -14.65
CA LEU A 70 6.12 8.49 -13.29
C LEU A 70 7.63 8.74 -13.22
N GLU A 71 8.02 9.82 -12.54
CA GLU A 71 9.41 10.00 -12.14
C GLU A 71 9.78 8.97 -11.06
N MET A 72 10.79 8.15 -11.29
CA MET A 72 11.25 7.16 -10.32
C MET A 72 11.86 7.84 -9.10
N TYR A 73 11.50 7.36 -7.91
CA TYR A 73 11.99 7.92 -6.64
C TYR A 73 13.32 7.30 -6.18
N ASP A 74 13.75 6.21 -6.78
CA ASP A 74 14.98 5.50 -6.40
C ASP A 74 16.22 6.41 -6.29
N PRO A 75 16.47 7.36 -7.23
CA PRO A 75 17.62 8.25 -7.15
C PRO A 75 17.63 9.18 -5.92
N PHE A 76 16.48 9.32 -5.24
CA PHE A 76 16.34 10.17 -4.06
C PHE A 76 16.44 9.39 -2.75
N LEU A 77 16.58 8.06 -2.82
CA LEU A 77 16.71 7.20 -1.65
C LEU A 77 18.16 7.08 -1.21
N THR A 78 18.35 6.68 0.05
CA THR A 78 19.66 6.30 0.57
C THR A 78 19.95 4.82 0.34
N ASP A 79 21.21 4.40 0.41
CA ASP A 79 21.65 3.01 0.28
C ASP A 79 21.05 2.06 1.35
N GLN A 80 20.41 2.61 2.38
CA GLN A 80 19.76 1.84 3.45
C GLN A 80 18.32 1.47 3.14
N CYS A 81 17.74 2.11 2.12
CA CYS A 81 16.37 1.84 1.70
C CYS A 81 16.32 0.65 0.74
N LEU A 82 15.25 -0.13 0.84
CA LEU A 82 14.94 -1.23 -0.07
C LEU A 82 13.75 -0.84 -0.95
N VAL A 83 13.78 -1.26 -2.21
CA VAL A 83 12.64 -1.12 -3.13
C VAL A 83 12.37 -2.47 -3.75
N ASP A 84 11.26 -3.08 -3.33
CA ASP A 84 10.76 -4.32 -3.92
C ASP A 84 9.64 -4.02 -4.89
N ARG A 85 9.77 -4.51 -6.13
CA ARG A 85 8.81 -4.26 -7.20
C ARG A 85 7.94 -5.47 -7.44
N TYR A 86 6.64 -5.26 -7.28
CA TYR A 86 5.57 -6.23 -7.55
C TYR A 86 4.55 -5.59 -8.50
N PRO A 87 4.88 -5.46 -9.79
CA PRO A 87 4.05 -4.71 -10.73
C PRO A 87 2.68 -5.36 -10.91
N ILE A 88 1.64 -4.56 -10.73
CA ILE A 88 0.24 -4.90 -11.01
C ILE A 88 -0.24 -3.90 -12.05
N VAL A 89 -0.85 -4.38 -13.12
CA VAL A 89 -1.45 -3.51 -14.15
C VAL A 89 -2.48 -2.58 -13.50
N ASP A 90 -2.47 -1.31 -13.89
CA ASP A 90 -3.37 -0.33 -13.27
C ASP A 90 -4.84 -0.74 -13.43
N VAL A 91 -5.65 -0.43 -12.42
CA VAL A 91 -7.07 -0.77 -12.26
C VAL A 91 -7.40 -2.28 -12.34
N SER A 92 -6.40 -3.17 -12.31
CA SER A 92 -6.57 -4.64 -12.34
C SER A 92 -6.27 -5.30 -10.99
N ILE A 93 -6.37 -6.62 -10.98
CA ILE A 93 -6.01 -7.49 -9.84
C ILE A 93 -4.80 -8.36 -10.21
N PRO A 94 -3.97 -8.76 -9.24
CA PRO A 94 -2.96 -9.80 -9.45
C PRO A 94 -3.59 -11.20 -9.44
N THR A 95 -2.80 -12.24 -9.77
CA THR A 95 -3.19 -13.61 -9.45
C THR A 95 -3.11 -13.86 -7.94
N GLU A 96 -3.79 -14.89 -7.45
CA GLU A 96 -3.75 -15.27 -6.02
C GLU A 96 -2.33 -15.61 -5.58
N GLU A 97 -1.57 -16.37 -6.39
CA GLU A 97 -0.18 -16.73 -6.10
C GLU A 97 0.73 -15.51 -6.03
N PHE A 98 0.51 -14.53 -6.92
CA PHE A 98 1.30 -13.30 -6.89
C PHE A 98 0.94 -12.43 -5.68
N MET A 99 -0.33 -12.38 -5.29
CA MET A 99 -0.73 -11.71 -4.04
C MET A 99 -0.09 -12.40 -2.82
N VAL A 100 -0.07 -13.73 -2.74
CA VAL A 100 0.64 -14.44 -1.66
C VAL A 100 2.10 -14.02 -1.61
N THR A 101 2.79 -13.95 -2.76
CA THR A 101 4.19 -13.50 -2.83
C THR A 101 4.38 -12.09 -2.26
N ILE A 102 3.48 -11.16 -2.60
CA ILE A 102 3.53 -9.78 -2.08
C ILE A 102 3.33 -9.77 -0.56
N LEU A 103 2.33 -10.49 -0.07
CA LEU A 103 2.02 -10.52 1.35
C LEU A 103 3.14 -11.17 2.17
N ASP A 104 3.75 -12.24 1.65
CA ASP A 104 4.88 -12.92 2.29
C ASP A 104 6.11 -11.99 2.39
N ALA A 105 6.38 -11.20 1.35
CA ALA A 105 7.45 -10.22 1.38
C ALA A 105 7.21 -9.11 2.42
N ILE A 106 5.98 -8.59 2.52
CA ILE A 106 5.61 -7.63 3.56
C ILE A 106 5.85 -8.22 4.95
N ASP A 107 5.40 -9.45 5.18
CA ASP A 107 5.54 -10.14 6.46
C ASP A 107 7.00 -10.43 6.79
N GLN A 108 7.82 -10.79 5.79
CA GLN A 108 9.25 -10.96 5.97
C GLN A 108 9.92 -9.66 6.43
N HIS A 109 9.69 -8.55 5.74
CA HIS A 109 10.27 -7.25 6.12
C HIS A 109 9.85 -6.82 7.53
N LEU A 110 8.58 -7.01 7.89
CA LEU A 110 8.10 -6.74 9.25
C LEU A 110 8.82 -7.61 10.30
N SER A 111 9.07 -8.89 9.99
CA SER A 111 9.80 -9.82 10.89
C SER A 111 11.26 -9.43 11.08
N GLU A 112 11.85 -8.78 10.08
CA GLU A 112 13.22 -8.24 10.10
C GLU A 112 13.33 -6.87 10.78
N GLY A 113 12.20 -6.34 11.28
CA GLY A 113 12.15 -5.04 11.95
C GLY A 113 12.19 -3.85 10.99
N LYS A 114 11.95 -4.07 9.71
CA LYS A 114 11.80 -3.03 8.69
C LYS A 114 10.44 -2.36 8.78
N VAL A 115 10.32 -1.19 8.16
CA VAL A 115 9.08 -0.41 8.09
C VAL A 115 8.62 -0.28 6.63
N PRO A 116 7.84 -1.26 6.12
CA PRO A 116 7.36 -1.24 4.75
C PRO A 116 6.33 -0.13 4.49
N TYR A 117 6.42 0.44 3.29
CA TYR A 117 5.45 1.36 2.71
C TYR A 117 4.86 0.78 1.42
N ILE A 118 3.60 0.41 1.45
CA ILE A 118 2.88 -0.18 0.31
C ILE A 118 2.31 0.95 -0.55
N HIS A 119 2.64 0.98 -1.83
CA HIS A 119 2.14 2.05 -2.70
C HIS A 119 1.88 1.61 -4.15
N CYS A 120 1.01 2.35 -4.80
CA CYS A 120 0.89 2.42 -6.25
C CYS A 120 0.98 3.89 -6.66
N TRP A 121 0.35 4.32 -7.76
CA TRP A 121 0.32 5.73 -8.10
C TRP A 121 -0.59 6.55 -7.19
N GLY A 122 -1.88 6.17 -7.12
CA GLY A 122 -2.90 6.91 -6.35
C GLY A 122 -3.01 6.52 -4.88
N GLY A 123 -2.49 5.37 -4.48
CA GLY A 123 -2.70 4.80 -3.15
C GLY A 123 -4.13 4.31 -2.92
N ILE A 124 -4.87 3.96 -3.97
CA ILE A 124 -6.31 3.68 -3.89
C ILE A 124 -6.64 2.26 -4.35
N GLY A 125 -6.41 1.93 -5.64
CA GLY A 125 -6.80 0.66 -6.24
C GLY A 125 -5.90 -0.50 -5.84
N ARG A 126 -4.74 -0.62 -6.49
CA ARG A 126 -3.73 -1.68 -6.25
C ARG A 126 -3.28 -1.71 -4.79
N THR A 127 -2.98 -0.55 -4.21
CA THR A 127 -2.63 -0.42 -2.78
C THR A 127 -3.74 -0.92 -1.87
N GLY A 128 -4.98 -0.49 -2.10
CA GLY A 128 -6.13 -0.94 -1.29
C GLY A 128 -6.38 -2.44 -1.41
N THR A 129 -6.11 -3.04 -2.57
CA THR A 129 -6.23 -4.48 -2.78
C THR A 129 -5.22 -5.25 -1.92
N VAL A 130 -3.94 -4.86 -1.96
CA VAL A 130 -2.90 -5.50 -1.13
C VAL A 130 -3.16 -5.29 0.35
N VAL A 131 -3.50 -4.07 0.77
CA VAL A 131 -3.83 -3.75 2.18
C VAL A 131 -5.01 -4.58 2.66
N GLY A 132 -6.07 -4.71 1.87
CA GLY A 132 -7.25 -5.49 2.24
C GLY A 132 -6.94 -6.98 2.44
N CYS A 133 -6.20 -7.59 1.51
CA CYS A 133 -5.76 -8.98 1.62
C CYS A 133 -4.85 -9.18 2.85
N TRP A 134 -3.94 -8.24 3.11
CA TRP A 134 -3.07 -8.28 4.30
C TRP A 134 -3.87 -8.19 5.61
N LEU A 135 -4.87 -7.30 5.68
CA LEU A 135 -5.75 -7.18 6.86
C LEU A 135 -6.51 -8.47 7.15
N ILE A 136 -7.04 -9.13 6.11
CA ILE A 136 -7.74 -10.41 6.23
C ILE A 136 -6.78 -11.51 6.68
N ARG A 137 -5.61 -11.65 6.03
CA ARG A 137 -4.58 -12.64 6.40
C ARG A 137 -4.24 -12.58 7.88
N HIS A 138 -4.15 -11.38 8.45
CA HIS A 138 -3.77 -11.17 9.85
C HIS A 138 -4.94 -11.07 10.82
N GLY A 139 -6.17 -11.40 10.40
CA GLY A 139 -7.37 -11.37 11.24
C GLY A 139 -7.70 -9.98 11.79
N LYS A 140 -7.25 -8.93 11.09
CA LYS A 140 -7.52 -7.52 11.44
C LYS A 140 -8.81 -7.01 10.82
N ALA A 141 -9.30 -7.71 9.81
CA ALA A 141 -10.59 -7.52 9.18
C ALA A 141 -11.14 -8.85 8.70
N THR A 142 -12.45 -8.89 8.49
CA THR A 142 -13.18 -10.00 7.86
C THR A 142 -13.59 -9.60 6.44
N ALA A 143 -14.07 -10.57 5.64
CA ALA A 143 -14.62 -10.29 4.31
C ALA A 143 -15.75 -9.25 4.36
N ASP A 144 -16.55 -9.26 5.45
CA ASP A 144 -17.71 -8.38 5.59
C ASP A 144 -17.35 -6.94 5.97
N ASP A 145 -16.29 -6.73 6.75
CA ASP A 145 -15.93 -5.42 7.31
C ASP A 145 -14.66 -4.79 6.72
N VAL A 146 -13.89 -5.52 5.94
CA VAL A 146 -12.59 -5.05 5.41
C VAL A 146 -12.68 -3.72 4.66
N MET A 147 -13.77 -3.47 3.92
CA MET A 147 -13.95 -2.21 3.19
C MET A 147 -14.13 -1.03 4.15
N ALA A 148 -14.84 -1.23 5.26
CA ALA A 148 -14.99 -0.22 6.30
C ALA A 148 -13.66 0.03 7.02
N VAL A 149 -12.90 -1.02 7.33
CA VAL A 149 -11.57 -0.90 7.96
C VAL A 149 -10.62 -0.12 7.07
N ILE A 150 -10.56 -0.41 5.76
CA ILE A 150 -9.74 0.35 4.80
C ILE A 150 -10.18 1.82 4.77
N ALA A 151 -11.48 2.09 4.71
CA ALA A 151 -12.00 3.47 4.69
C ALA A 151 -11.57 4.25 5.95
N ASP A 152 -11.66 3.63 7.12
CA ASP A 152 -11.25 4.23 8.39
C ASP A 152 -9.74 4.53 8.45
N LEU A 153 -8.90 3.60 8.00
CA LEU A 153 -7.45 3.81 7.91
C LEU A 153 -7.11 4.96 6.97
N ARG A 154 -7.80 5.06 5.84
CA ARG A 154 -7.55 6.06 4.80
C ARG A 154 -8.06 7.46 5.13
N VAL A 155 -8.77 7.66 6.23
CA VAL A 155 -9.12 9.02 6.72
C VAL A 155 -7.87 9.90 6.87
N ALA A 156 -6.71 9.32 7.14
CA ALA A 156 -5.43 10.03 7.22
C ALA A 156 -4.91 10.53 5.86
N ASP A 157 -5.29 9.91 4.73
CA ASP A 157 -4.96 10.40 3.37
C ASP A 157 -5.83 11.62 3.03
N ARG A 158 -5.34 12.81 3.33
CA ARG A 158 -6.06 14.07 3.15
C ARG A 158 -6.39 14.39 1.69
N GLY A 159 -5.65 13.81 0.74
CA GLY A 159 -5.86 14.06 -0.69
C GLY A 159 -6.85 13.12 -1.36
N ALA A 160 -6.99 11.88 -0.89
CA ALA A 160 -7.82 10.87 -1.54
C ALA A 160 -8.53 9.91 -0.57
N GLY A 161 -8.46 10.14 0.74
CA GLY A 161 -9.08 9.29 1.75
C GLY A 161 -10.61 9.16 1.60
N HIS A 162 -11.26 10.17 1.01
CA HIS A 162 -12.71 10.17 0.71
C HIS A 162 -13.09 9.28 -0.48
N ARG A 163 -12.12 8.84 -1.29
CA ARG A 163 -12.38 7.97 -2.45
C ARG A 163 -12.52 6.53 -2.00
N LEU A 164 -13.43 5.80 -2.67
CA LEU A 164 -13.61 4.37 -2.45
C LEU A 164 -12.31 3.59 -2.75
N SER A 165 -11.92 2.72 -1.84
CA SER A 165 -10.73 1.87 -1.97
C SER A 165 -11.03 0.45 -1.46
N PRO A 166 -10.64 -0.61 -2.18
CA PRO A 166 -10.07 -0.58 -3.54
C PRO A 166 -10.99 0.08 -4.57
N GLU A 167 -10.40 0.56 -5.67
CA GLU A 167 -11.07 1.46 -6.62
C GLU A 167 -12.15 0.75 -7.46
N THR A 168 -11.84 -0.44 -8.01
CA THR A 168 -12.75 -1.18 -8.88
C THR A 168 -13.60 -2.19 -8.14
N ALA A 169 -14.76 -2.57 -8.72
CA ALA A 169 -15.60 -3.64 -8.15
C ALA A 169 -14.85 -4.98 -8.12
N GLU A 170 -14.05 -5.26 -9.16
CA GLU A 170 -13.26 -6.48 -9.26
C GLU A 170 -12.20 -6.55 -8.14
N GLN A 171 -11.49 -5.46 -7.89
CA GLN A 171 -10.53 -5.38 -6.78
C GLN A 171 -11.20 -5.61 -5.42
N ARG A 172 -12.37 -5.04 -5.18
CA ARG A 172 -13.11 -5.26 -3.93
C ARG A 172 -13.59 -6.70 -3.79
N ALA A 173 -14.10 -7.30 -4.87
CA ALA A 173 -14.52 -8.70 -4.87
C ALA A 173 -13.32 -9.63 -4.58
N PHE A 174 -12.16 -9.36 -5.19
CA PHE A 174 -10.92 -10.09 -4.93
C PHE A 174 -10.53 -10.07 -3.44
N VAL A 175 -10.57 -8.89 -2.82
CA VAL A 175 -10.26 -8.75 -1.39
C VAL A 175 -11.28 -9.50 -0.52
N GLN A 176 -12.57 -9.39 -0.83
CA GLN A 176 -13.61 -10.09 -0.05
C GLN A 176 -13.50 -11.62 -0.13
N ALA A 177 -13.08 -12.15 -1.28
CA ALA A 177 -12.83 -13.58 -1.47
C ALA A 177 -11.54 -14.07 -0.77
N TRP A 178 -10.66 -13.16 -0.34
CA TRP A 178 -9.31 -13.52 0.16
C TRP A 178 -9.32 -14.44 1.38
N ALA A 179 -10.35 -14.36 2.23
CA ALA A 179 -10.52 -15.25 3.38
C ALA A 179 -10.65 -16.73 2.99
N GLU A 180 -11.25 -17.02 1.83
CA GLU A 180 -11.37 -18.38 1.29
C GLU A 180 -10.02 -18.88 0.76
N VAL A 181 -9.26 -18.01 0.11
CA VAL A 181 -7.90 -18.31 -0.37
C VAL A 181 -6.96 -18.67 0.78
N GLU A 182 -6.98 -17.90 1.86
CA GLU A 182 -6.14 -18.15 3.05
C GLU A 182 -6.55 -19.42 3.83
N SER A 183 -7.80 -19.86 3.75
CA SER A 183 -8.31 -21.06 4.40
C SER A 183 -8.22 -22.33 3.54
N GLY A 184 -7.88 -22.19 2.25
CA GLY A 184 -7.73 -23.30 1.33
C GLY A 184 -6.50 -24.18 1.62
N PRO A 185 -6.47 -25.41 1.13
CA PRO A 185 -5.27 -26.25 1.25
C PRO A 185 -4.13 -25.64 0.43
N ARG A 186 -3.01 -25.37 1.07
CA ARG A 186 -1.74 -24.99 0.44
C ARG A 186 -0.90 -26.20 0.09
#